data_5061e338b7ad2002fb0f4a3f857b6707
#
_entry.id   5061e338b7ad2002fb0f4a3f857b6707
#
_cell.length_a   1.000
_cell.length_b   1.000
_cell.length_c   1.000
_cell.angle_alpha   90.00
_cell.angle_beta   90.00
_cell.angle_gamma   90.00
#
_symmetry.space_group_name_H-M   'P 1'
#
loop_
_entity.id
_entity.type
_entity.pdbx_description
1 polymer ?
#
loop_
_entity_poly.entity_id
_entity_poly.type
_entity_poly.pdbx_seq_one_letter_code
_entity_poly.pdbx_strand_id
1 'polypeptide(L)'
;MQGYNVLYPMGWDAFGLPTENYAIKNHIHPKIVTKNNVARFKNQLHSLGYSFDWDREINTTDPEYYHWTQWIFLKLFKAGLAYKTEMPINWCTSCKVGLANEEVVNGVCERCGSEVIRKVKSQWMLKITEYADKLIQGLDTVDYIERVKVSQKNWIGKSQGAEVDFTLTGKDEKLRIYTTRPDTLFGVTYMVVSPEHPVLDKYKDEIKNWDDIVAYREMAAKKSDFERTELAKDKTGVCIQGLTATNPVNGKEIPVWVSDYVLMTYGTGAIMAVPAHDERDWEFAKKFGMPIIEVVAGSPVSVEEAVYTDVADGTLVNSDFLNGLSVAEAKEKIMNYLEEKGIGNRKTNYKLRDWVFSRQRYWGEPIPIVHCDKCGYVPIDESELPLQLPDVESYMPTDTGESPLAAMTDWVNTTCPCCGGPAKRETDTMPQWAGSSWYYLRYTDPHNDKALASPEALKYWLPVDWYNGGMEHTTLHLLYSRFWHKFLYDQGAVSYTHLRAHETR
;
A
#
# COMPACT_ATOMS: atom_id res chain seq x y z
N MET A 1 -8.41 -16.16 39.87
CA MET A 1 -9.56 -16.30 40.76
C MET A 1 -10.67 -17.13 40.12
N GLN A 2 -10.79 -17.14 38.78
CA GLN A 2 -11.84 -17.95 38.09
C GLN A 2 -11.28 -19.29 37.56
N GLY A 3 -10.03 -19.69 37.90
CA GLY A 3 -9.42 -20.95 37.48
C GLY A 3 -8.82 -20.99 36.09
N TYR A 4 -8.69 -19.85 35.42
CA TYR A 4 -8.01 -19.77 34.13
C TYR A 4 -6.50 -19.54 34.27
N ASN A 5 -5.71 -20.14 33.39
CA ASN A 5 -4.36 -19.70 33.12
C ASN A 5 -4.42 -18.41 32.32
N VAL A 6 -3.66 -17.40 32.73
CA VAL A 6 -3.66 -16.08 32.10
C VAL A 6 -2.28 -15.79 31.54
N LEU A 7 -2.18 -15.53 30.25
CA LEU A 7 -1.01 -14.96 29.59
C LEU A 7 -1.27 -13.47 29.40
N TYR A 8 -0.63 -12.64 30.24
CA TYR A 8 -0.70 -11.18 30.16
C TYR A 8 0.71 -10.60 30.17
N PRO A 9 1.42 -10.66 29.02
CA PRO A 9 2.82 -10.30 28.92
C PRO A 9 3.02 -8.79 28.70
N MET A 10 4.28 -8.37 28.80
CA MET A 10 4.75 -7.04 28.44
C MET A 10 5.95 -7.14 27.51
N GLY A 11 6.06 -6.21 26.55
CA GLY A 11 7.18 -6.15 25.62
C GLY A 11 7.41 -4.74 25.09
N TRP A 12 8.55 -4.58 24.43
CA TRP A 12 9.08 -3.29 23.98
C TRP A 12 9.27 -3.30 22.47
N ASP A 13 8.46 -2.51 21.77
CA ASP A 13 8.70 -2.16 20.38
C ASP A 13 9.66 -0.98 20.34
N ALA A 14 10.96 -1.28 20.21
CA ALA A 14 12.02 -0.35 20.55
C ALA A 14 12.92 0.06 19.38
N PHE A 15 12.74 -0.53 18.20
CA PHE A 15 13.32 -0.03 16.96
C PHE A 15 12.53 1.18 16.40
N GLY A 16 13.12 1.88 15.44
CA GLY A 16 12.46 2.88 14.64
C GLY A 16 12.87 4.32 14.89
N LEU A 17 12.27 5.20 14.11
CA LEU A 17 12.60 6.62 14.01
C LEU A 17 12.49 7.42 15.30
N PRO A 18 11.51 7.22 16.19
CA PRO A 18 11.41 8.03 17.41
C PRO A 18 12.64 7.92 18.29
N THR A 19 13.10 6.69 18.53
CA THR A 19 14.30 6.43 19.34
C THR A 19 15.56 6.96 18.66
N GLU A 20 15.71 6.74 17.35
CA GLU A 20 16.88 7.19 16.61
C GLU A 20 16.95 8.72 16.54
N ASN A 21 15.84 9.41 16.23
CA ASN A 21 15.80 10.87 16.19
C ASN A 21 16.10 11.49 17.56
N TYR A 22 15.58 10.92 18.64
CA TYR A 22 15.91 11.35 20.00
C TYR A 22 17.40 11.13 20.30
N ALA A 23 17.95 9.99 19.94
CA ALA A 23 19.34 9.62 20.13
C ALA A 23 20.29 10.58 19.37
N ILE A 24 19.99 10.89 18.11
CA ILE A 24 20.71 11.89 17.30
C ILE A 24 20.69 13.26 17.96
N LYS A 25 19.50 13.73 18.36
CA LYS A 25 19.35 15.06 18.98
C LYS A 25 20.13 15.20 20.28
N ASN A 26 20.27 14.14 21.06
CA ASN A 26 20.93 14.13 22.36
C ASN A 26 22.35 13.59 22.32
N HIS A 27 22.90 13.24 21.15
CA HIS A 27 24.23 12.65 20.97
C HIS A 27 24.46 11.39 21.83
N ILE A 28 23.46 10.53 21.88
CA ILE A 28 23.46 9.27 22.64
C ILE A 28 23.19 8.12 21.67
N HIS A 29 23.87 6.98 21.84
CA HIS A 29 23.57 5.81 20.99
C HIS A 29 22.16 5.28 21.27
N PRO A 30 21.34 4.92 20.22
CA PRO A 30 19.93 4.49 20.39
C PRO A 30 19.78 3.25 21.28
N LYS A 31 20.74 2.35 21.29
CA LYS A 31 20.78 1.20 22.21
C LYS A 31 20.77 1.62 23.69
N ILE A 32 21.48 2.69 24.03
CA ILE A 32 21.51 3.25 25.40
C ILE A 32 20.18 3.91 25.73
N VAL A 33 19.61 4.68 24.80
CA VAL A 33 18.29 5.31 24.96
C VAL A 33 17.24 4.24 25.21
N THR A 34 17.19 3.21 24.38
CA THR A 34 16.27 2.06 24.52
C THR A 34 16.41 1.42 25.89
N LYS A 35 17.64 1.03 26.29
CA LYS A 35 17.88 0.38 27.57
C LYS A 35 17.38 1.23 28.76
N ASN A 36 17.68 2.53 28.74
CA ASN A 36 17.28 3.44 29.83
C ASN A 36 15.76 3.64 29.88
N ASN A 37 15.12 3.79 28.73
CA ASN A 37 13.67 3.96 28.65
C ASN A 37 12.94 2.69 29.09
N VAL A 38 13.35 1.52 28.61
CA VAL A 38 12.77 0.24 29.02
C VAL A 38 12.88 0.06 30.54
N ALA A 39 14.05 0.29 31.11
CA ALA A 39 14.24 0.19 32.57
C ALA A 39 13.32 1.15 33.33
N ARG A 40 13.17 2.40 32.86
CA ARG A 40 12.30 3.39 33.48
C ARG A 40 10.83 3.00 33.38
N PHE A 41 10.35 2.61 32.21
CA PHE A 41 8.97 2.17 32.02
C PHE A 41 8.65 0.92 32.84
N LYS A 42 9.57 -0.04 32.90
CA LYS A 42 9.41 -1.25 33.71
C LYS A 42 9.22 -0.90 35.18
N ASN A 43 10.05 0.01 35.73
CA ASN A 43 9.91 0.50 37.11
C ASN A 43 8.56 1.19 37.35
N GLN A 44 8.09 2.01 36.40
CA GLN A 44 6.80 2.69 36.50
C GLN A 44 5.64 1.67 36.50
N LEU A 45 5.67 0.67 35.60
CA LEU A 45 4.63 -0.36 35.53
C LEU A 45 4.61 -1.23 36.80
N HIS A 46 5.79 -1.56 37.34
CA HIS A 46 5.87 -2.25 38.64
C HIS A 46 5.27 -1.40 39.77
N SER A 47 5.50 -0.08 39.78
CA SER A 47 4.94 0.81 40.81
C SER A 47 3.42 0.92 40.75
N LEU A 48 2.83 0.69 39.59
CA LEU A 48 1.38 0.65 39.40
C LEU A 48 0.74 -0.69 39.77
N GLY A 49 1.56 -1.71 40.07
CA GLY A 49 1.11 -3.01 40.52
C GLY A 49 0.40 -3.86 39.45
N TYR A 50 0.70 -3.62 38.18
CA TYR A 50 0.17 -4.46 37.11
C TYR A 50 0.70 -5.89 37.22
N SER A 51 -0.16 -6.87 37.00
CA SER A 51 0.14 -8.30 37.07
C SER A 51 0.63 -8.86 35.72
N PHE A 52 1.57 -8.17 35.08
CA PHE A 52 2.18 -8.68 33.85
C PHE A 52 3.01 -9.93 34.13
N ASP A 53 3.04 -10.84 33.17
CA ASP A 53 3.93 -12.01 33.15
C ASP A 53 5.32 -11.57 32.64
N TRP A 54 6.16 -11.10 33.56
CA TRP A 54 7.48 -10.58 33.26
C TRP A 54 8.48 -11.64 32.78
N ASP A 55 8.21 -12.92 33.06
CA ASP A 55 9.02 -14.03 32.56
C ASP A 55 8.84 -14.22 31.04
N ARG A 56 7.84 -13.57 30.46
CA ARG A 56 7.56 -13.55 29.01
C ARG A 56 7.84 -12.21 28.36
N GLU A 57 8.60 -11.37 29.02
CA GLU A 57 9.04 -10.08 28.48
C GLU A 57 9.88 -10.28 27.22
N ILE A 58 9.61 -9.48 26.20
CA ILE A 58 10.35 -9.45 24.95
C ILE A 58 10.75 -8.01 24.57
N ASN A 59 11.80 -7.88 23.76
CA ASN A 59 12.22 -6.60 23.20
C ASN A 59 12.57 -6.80 21.72
N THR A 60 11.97 -6.03 20.84
CA THR A 60 12.18 -6.15 19.39
C THR A 60 13.61 -5.85 18.97
N THR A 61 14.41 -5.17 19.83
CA THR A 61 15.84 -4.88 19.56
C THR A 61 16.80 -5.96 20.03
N ASP A 62 16.31 -6.99 20.70
CA ASP A 62 17.14 -8.11 21.12
C ASP A 62 17.45 -9.03 19.94
N PRO A 63 18.73 -9.41 19.71
CA PRO A 63 19.12 -10.29 18.63
C PRO A 63 18.35 -11.61 18.59
N GLU A 64 18.04 -12.20 19.73
CA GLU A 64 17.24 -13.43 19.87
C GLU A 64 15.79 -13.25 19.41
N TYR A 65 15.26 -12.02 19.50
CA TYR A 65 13.94 -11.69 18.99
C TYR A 65 13.97 -11.45 17.47
N TYR A 66 14.79 -10.50 16.98
CA TYR A 66 14.78 -10.15 15.57
C TYR A 66 15.43 -11.20 14.66
N HIS A 67 16.14 -12.19 15.21
CA HIS A 67 16.47 -13.42 14.50
C HIS A 67 15.25 -13.99 13.75
N TRP A 68 14.12 -14.06 14.44
CA TRP A 68 12.88 -14.61 13.86
C TRP A 68 12.18 -13.63 12.92
N THR A 69 12.29 -12.32 13.13
CA THR A 69 11.85 -11.31 12.16
C THR A 69 12.61 -11.49 10.84
N GLN A 70 13.91 -11.64 10.91
CA GLN A 70 14.78 -11.89 9.74
C GLN A 70 14.45 -13.24 9.08
N TRP A 71 14.21 -14.26 9.86
CA TRP A 71 13.76 -15.56 9.34
C TRP A 71 12.43 -15.46 8.58
N ILE A 72 11.46 -14.74 9.10
CA ILE A 72 10.18 -14.49 8.40
C ILE A 72 10.45 -13.76 7.09
N PHE A 73 11.30 -12.74 7.09
CA PHE A 73 11.67 -12.03 5.87
C PHE A 73 12.32 -12.95 4.83
N LEU A 74 13.22 -13.83 5.23
CA LEU A 74 13.83 -14.83 4.34
C LEU A 74 12.78 -15.77 3.73
N LYS A 75 11.78 -16.19 4.51
CA LYS A 75 10.67 -17.00 3.97
C LYS A 75 9.82 -16.20 2.97
N LEU A 76 9.52 -14.93 3.24
CA LEU A 76 8.83 -14.03 2.30
C LEU A 76 9.64 -13.87 1.01
N PHE A 77 10.95 -13.68 1.11
CA PHE A 77 11.84 -13.57 -0.04
C PHE A 77 11.86 -14.87 -0.89
N LYS A 78 12.05 -16.03 -0.24
CA LYS A 78 12.03 -17.34 -0.91
C LYS A 78 10.68 -17.65 -1.57
N ALA A 79 9.59 -17.14 -1.03
CA ALA A 79 8.23 -17.25 -1.59
C ALA A 79 7.95 -16.23 -2.72
N GLY A 80 8.90 -15.35 -3.07
CA GLY A 80 8.72 -14.30 -4.08
C GLY A 80 7.78 -13.15 -3.65
N LEU A 81 7.50 -13.05 -2.34
CA LEU A 81 6.65 -12.02 -1.75
C LEU A 81 7.45 -10.79 -1.28
N ALA A 82 8.76 -10.91 -1.07
CA ALA A 82 9.65 -9.78 -0.87
C ALA A 82 10.49 -9.55 -2.13
N TYR A 83 10.50 -8.33 -2.64
CA TYR A 83 11.24 -7.95 -3.85
C TYR A 83 11.77 -6.52 -3.73
N LYS A 84 12.82 -6.20 -4.49
CA LYS A 84 13.41 -4.85 -4.53
C LYS A 84 13.12 -4.22 -5.90
N THR A 85 12.69 -2.95 -5.90
CA THR A 85 12.37 -2.22 -7.12
C THR A 85 12.62 -0.74 -6.95
N GLU A 86 12.91 -0.06 -8.05
CA GLU A 86 12.93 1.40 -8.10
C GLU A 86 11.53 1.93 -8.38
N MET A 87 11.06 2.82 -7.52
CA MET A 87 9.75 3.42 -7.67
C MET A 87 9.66 4.78 -6.95
N PRO A 88 8.73 5.64 -7.36
CA PRO A 88 8.40 6.83 -6.58
C PRO A 88 7.78 6.42 -5.24
N ILE A 89 8.43 6.78 -4.15
CA ILE A 89 7.95 6.57 -2.79
C ILE A 89 7.63 7.90 -2.12
N ASN A 90 6.85 7.83 -1.05
CA ASN A 90 6.68 8.94 -0.13
C ASN A 90 7.99 9.16 0.63
N TRP A 91 8.55 10.36 0.54
CA TRP A 91 9.81 10.72 1.18
C TRP A 91 9.59 11.86 2.17
N CYS A 92 9.89 11.62 3.44
CA CYS A 92 9.90 12.67 4.44
C CYS A 92 11.19 13.48 4.35
N THR A 93 11.06 14.79 4.08
CA THR A 93 12.19 15.70 3.90
C THR A 93 12.98 15.96 5.19
N SER A 94 12.31 15.92 6.33
CA SER A 94 12.91 16.12 7.66
C SER A 94 13.52 14.82 8.22
N CYS A 95 12.76 13.71 8.19
CA CYS A 95 13.27 12.42 8.66
C CYS A 95 14.27 11.77 7.69
N LYS A 96 14.35 12.24 6.44
CA LYS A 96 15.23 11.72 5.36
C LYS A 96 15.07 10.21 5.17
N VAL A 97 13.81 9.77 5.03
CA VAL A 97 13.44 8.35 4.95
C VAL A 97 12.22 8.14 4.06
N GLY A 98 12.17 6.98 3.39
CA GLY A 98 10.99 6.51 2.68
C GLY A 98 9.91 6.08 3.66
N LEU A 99 8.66 6.43 3.34
CA LEU A 99 7.47 6.12 4.13
C LEU A 99 6.54 5.20 3.34
N ALA A 100 5.89 4.27 4.04
CA ALA A 100 4.74 3.57 3.50
C ALA A 100 3.54 4.53 3.33
N ASN A 101 2.57 4.14 2.50
CA ASN A 101 1.39 5.00 2.29
C ASN A 101 0.62 5.25 3.59
N GLU A 102 0.61 4.26 4.46
CA GLU A 102 -0.05 4.27 5.77
C GLU A 102 0.60 5.24 6.78
N GLU A 103 1.86 5.61 6.54
CA GLU A 103 2.64 6.53 7.40
C GLU A 103 2.54 8.00 6.94
N VAL A 104 1.67 8.27 5.93
CA VAL A 104 1.43 9.63 5.42
C VAL A 104 -0.01 10.02 5.70
N VAL A 105 -0.19 11.10 6.47
CA VAL A 105 -1.52 11.61 6.86
C VAL A 105 -1.66 13.04 6.32
N ASN A 106 -2.66 13.27 5.46
CA ASN A 106 -2.91 14.60 4.85
C ASN A 106 -1.67 15.20 4.16
N GLY A 107 -0.85 14.38 3.49
CA GLY A 107 0.34 14.84 2.78
C GLY A 107 1.57 15.13 3.66
N VAL A 108 1.48 14.88 4.97
CA VAL A 108 2.60 15.06 5.90
C VAL A 108 3.01 13.75 6.56
N CYS A 109 4.24 13.70 7.02
CA CYS A 109 4.78 12.57 7.77
C CYS A 109 4.07 12.44 9.12
N GLU A 110 3.47 11.29 9.39
CA GLU A 110 2.80 10.96 10.65
C GLU A 110 3.68 11.22 11.88
N ARG A 111 5.01 11.03 11.74
CA ARG A 111 5.97 11.10 12.84
C ARG A 111 6.42 12.51 13.19
N CYS A 112 6.71 13.34 12.19
CA CYS A 112 7.32 14.66 12.41
C CYS A 112 6.48 15.82 11.89
N GLY A 113 5.37 15.57 11.21
CA GLY A 113 4.49 16.59 10.63
C GLY A 113 5.08 17.35 9.45
N SER A 114 6.27 16.98 8.96
CA SER A 114 6.91 17.64 7.82
C SER A 114 6.30 17.19 6.50
N GLU A 115 6.40 18.04 5.49
CA GLU A 115 5.98 17.76 4.12
C GLU A 115 6.61 16.47 3.58
N VAL A 116 5.80 15.69 2.89
CA VAL A 116 6.20 14.47 2.19
C VAL A 116 6.19 14.74 0.68
N ILE A 117 7.33 14.48 0.04
CA ILE A 117 7.48 14.60 -1.40
C ILE A 117 7.58 13.22 -2.07
N ARG A 118 7.42 13.18 -3.39
CA ARG A 118 7.71 11.98 -4.18
C ARG A 118 9.18 11.94 -4.55
N LYS A 119 9.86 10.83 -4.25
CA LYS A 119 11.28 10.60 -4.59
C LYS A 119 11.42 9.17 -5.14
N VAL A 120 12.06 9.04 -6.29
CA VAL A 120 12.40 7.71 -6.85
C VAL A 120 13.54 7.12 -6.03
N LYS A 121 13.30 5.92 -5.48
CA LYS A 121 14.27 5.17 -4.68
C LYS A 121 14.12 3.67 -4.92
N SER A 122 15.24 2.98 -4.81
CA SER A 122 15.25 1.52 -4.70
C SER A 122 14.74 1.11 -3.32
N GLN A 123 13.69 0.31 -3.28
CA GLN A 123 13.00 -0.08 -2.03
C GLN A 123 12.69 -1.57 -2.01
N TRP A 124 12.80 -2.17 -0.83
CA TRP A 124 12.17 -3.45 -0.58
C TRP A 124 10.67 -3.29 -0.42
N MET A 125 9.95 -4.18 -1.06
CA MET A 125 8.49 -4.23 -1.06
C MET A 125 8.03 -5.59 -0.60
N LEU A 126 6.94 -5.66 0.17
CA LEU A 126 6.23 -6.90 0.44
C LEU A 126 4.90 -6.92 -0.32
N LYS A 127 4.64 -8.00 -1.05
CA LYS A 127 3.41 -8.19 -1.83
C LYS A 127 2.21 -8.51 -0.93
N ILE A 128 1.84 -7.57 -0.08
CA ILE A 128 0.62 -7.69 0.74
C ILE A 128 -0.64 -7.78 -0.14
N THR A 129 -0.58 -7.26 -1.36
CA THR A 129 -1.68 -7.32 -2.34
C THR A 129 -2.04 -8.75 -2.74
N GLU A 130 -1.08 -9.69 -2.76
CA GLU A 130 -1.34 -11.12 -3.00
C GLU A 130 -2.21 -11.76 -1.90
N TYR A 131 -2.31 -11.10 -0.74
CA TYR A 131 -3.14 -11.53 0.38
C TYR A 131 -4.43 -10.72 0.52
N ALA A 132 -4.72 -9.77 -0.38
CA ALA A 132 -5.86 -8.87 -0.28
C ALA A 132 -7.20 -9.62 -0.06
N ASP A 133 -7.49 -10.64 -0.88
CA ASP A 133 -8.70 -11.44 -0.73
C ASP A 133 -8.71 -12.26 0.56
N LYS A 134 -7.60 -12.90 0.92
CA LYS A 134 -7.48 -13.63 2.19
C LYS A 134 -7.64 -12.71 3.40
N LEU A 135 -7.18 -11.46 3.30
CA LEU A 135 -7.34 -10.44 4.34
C LEU A 135 -8.81 -10.00 4.47
N ILE A 136 -9.55 -9.82 3.38
CA ILE A 136 -10.97 -9.50 3.41
C ILE A 136 -11.78 -10.68 3.98
N GLN A 137 -11.62 -11.88 3.42
CA GLN A 137 -12.36 -13.08 3.85
C GLN A 137 -12.10 -13.42 5.32
N GLY A 138 -10.86 -13.25 5.76
CA GLY A 138 -10.49 -13.50 7.15
C GLY A 138 -11.15 -12.57 8.16
N LEU A 139 -11.74 -11.43 7.75
CA LEU A 139 -12.49 -10.55 8.65
C LEU A 139 -13.81 -11.15 9.13
N ASP A 140 -14.34 -12.12 8.39
CA ASP A 140 -15.57 -12.83 8.80
C ASP A 140 -15.29 -13.89 9.88
N THR A 141 -14.02 -14.22 10.08
CA THR A 141 -13.57 -15.26 11.05
C THR A 141 -12.97 -14.69 12.33
N VAL A 142 -12.76 -13.37 12.41
CA VAL A 142 -12.25 -12.68 13.59
C VAL A 142 -13.36 -11.93 14.32
N ASP A 143 -13.26 -11.87 15.65
CA ASP A 143 -14.24 -11.20 16.51
C ASP A 143 -13.81 -9.73 16.76
N TYR A 144 -13.56 -9.00 15.66
CA TYR A 144 -13.28 -7.58 15.71
C TYR A 144 -14.55 -6.76 15.75
N ILE A 145 -14.50 -5.59 16.38
CA ILE A 145 -15.60 -4.63 16.30
C ILE A 145 -15.84 -4.23 14.84
N GLU A 146 -17.09 -3.99 14.49
CA GLU A 146 -17.51 -3.75 13.10
C GLU A 146 -16.76 -2.58 12.45
N ARG A 147 -16.49 -1.53 13.22
CA ARG A 147 -15.72 -0.36 12.74
C ARG A 147 -14.33 -0.74 12.21
N VAL A 148 -13.63 -1.68 12.86
CA VAL A 148 -12.32 -2.16 12.41
C VAL A 148 -12.47 -2.96 11.12
N LYS A 149 -13.46 -3.86 11.04
CA LYS A 149 -13.73 -4.65 9.85
C LYS A 149 -14.02 -3.77 8.63
N VAL A 150 -14.90 -2.78 8.80
CA VAL A 150 -15.25 -1.80 7.75
C VAL A 150 -14.03 -0.98 7.33
N SER A 151 -13.25 -0.48 8.30
CA SER A 151 -12.03 0.28 8.01
C SER A 151 -11.03 -0.53 7.18
N GLN A 152 -10.78 -1.79 7.54
CA GLN A 152 -9.86 -2.65 6.78
C GLN A 152 -10.41 -2.99 5.40
N LYS A 153 -11.71 -3.31 5.27
CA LYS A 153 -12.35 -3.55 3.96
C LYS A 153 -12.21 -2.33 3.05
N ASN A 154 -12.44 -1.13 3.57
CA ASN A 154 -12.32 0.12 2.81
C ASN A 154 -10.87 0.44 2.43
N TRP A 155 -9.91 0.13 3.30
CA TRP A 155 -8.48 0.31 3.04
C TRP A 155 -7.98 -0.63 1.95
N ILE A 156 -8.34 -1.91 2.03
CA ILE A 156 -8.03 -2.88 0.99
C ILE A 156 -8.74 -2.50 -0.31
N GLY A 157 -9.98 -1.99 -0.21
CA GLY A 157 -10.71 -1.36 -1.29
C GLY A 157 -10.86 -2.25 -2.51
N LYS A 158 -11.31 -3.51 -2.32
CA LYS A 158 -11.62 -4.41 -3.41
C LYS A 158 -12.74 -3.84 -4.27
N SER A 159 -12.49 -3.73 -5.56
CA SER A 159 -13.48 -3.30 -6.54
C SER A 159 -13.50 -4.27 -7.71
N GLN A 160 -14.71 -4.57 -8.19
CA GLN A 160 -14.93 -5.39 -9.38
C GLN A 160 -15.47 -4.51 -10.49
N GLY A 161 -14.93 -4.69 -11.68
CA GLY A 161 -15.31 -3.91 -12.84
C GLY A 161 -14.78 -4.53 -14.12
N ALA A 162 -14.55 -3.69 -15.12
CA ALA A 162 -13.98 -4.11 -16.39
C ALA A 162 -12.81 -3.21 -16.81
N GLU A 163 -11.79 -3.82 -17.40
CA GLU A 163 -10.87 -3.11 -18.28
C GLU A 163 -11.52 -3.01 -19.66
N VAL A 164 -11.48 -1.85 -20.29
CA VAL A 164 -12.10 -1.59 -21.58
C VAL A 164 -11.11 -0.85 -22.48
N ASP A 165 -10.99 -1.29 -23.72
CA ASP A 165 -10.10 -0.73 -24.71
C ASP A 165 -10.85 0.27 -25.62
N PHE A 166 -10.52 1.55 -25.49
CA PHE A 166 -10.93 2.60 -26.41
C PHE A 166 -9.83 2.77 -27.46
N THR A 167 -10.18 2.68 -28.75
CA THR A 167 -9.20 2.84 -29.81
C THR A 167 -9.05 4.32 -30.18
N LEU A 168 -7.83 4.83 -30.30
CA LEU A 168 -7.61 6.16 -30.88
C LEU A 168 -8.12 6.17 -32.32
N THR A 169 -8.97 7.13 -32.64
CA THR A 169 -9.65 7.20 -33.93
C THR A 169 -8.64 7.25 -35.09
N GLY A 170 -8.77 6.31 -36.04
CA GLY A 170 -7.87 6.22 -37.18
C GLY A 170 -6.48 5.63 -36.88
N LYS A 171 -6.26 5.05 -35.72
CA LYS A 171 -4.97 4.49 -35.28
C LYS A 171 -5.14 3.09 -34.71
N ASP A 172 -4.06 2.29 -34.76
CA ASP A 172 -3.96 1.00 -34.06
C ASP A 172 -3.37 1.19 -32.67
N GLU A 173 -3.97 2.07 -31.88
CA GLU A 173 -3.57 2.38 -30.49
C GLU A 173 -4.78 2.29 -29.58
N LYS A 174 -4.62 1.65 -28.45
CA LYS A 174 -5.68 1.46 -27.47
C LYS A 174 -5.39 2.25 -26.21
N LEU A 175 -6.35 3.03 -25.77
CA LEU A 175 -6.41 3.60 -24.44
C LEU A 175 -7.22 2.64 -23.57
N ARG A 176 -6.54 1.86 -22.75
CA ARG A 176 -7.18 0.95 -21.79
C ARG A 176 -7.59 1.71 -20.55
N ILE A 177 -8.84 1.58 -20.16
CA ILE A 177 -9.38 2.14 -18.90
C ILE A 177 -9.82 1.01 -17.97
N TYR A 178 -9.92 1.31 -16.67
CA TYR A 178 -10.63 0.49 -15.70
C TYR A 178 -11.86 1.24 -15.19
N THR A 179 -13.00 0.56 -15.14
CA THR A 179 -14.23 1.13 -14.59
C THR A 179 -14.98 0.12 -13.73
N THR A 180 -15.57 0.58 -12.62
CA THR A 180 -16.53 -0.18 -11.80
C THR A 180 -17.96 -0.06 -12.35
N ARG A 181 -18.16 0.80 -13.36
CA ARG A 181 -19.43 1.12 -13.97
C ARG A 181 -19.43 0.87 -15.49
N PRO A 182 -19.13 -0.38 -15.94
CA PRO A 182 -19.17 -0.70 -17.36
C PRO A 182 -20.59 -0.57 -17.96
N ASP A 183 -21.63 -0.66 -17.13
CA ASP A 183 -23.03 -0.41 -17.49
C ASP A 183 -23.27 0.98 -18.10
N THR A 184 -22.44 1.98 -17.77
CA THR A 184 -22.58 3.36 -18.23
C THR A 184 -21.76 3.70 -19.49
N LEU A 185 -21.13 2.72 -20.16
CA LEU A 185 -20.28 2.92 -21.33
C LEU A 185 -20.95 3.72 -22.46
N PHE A 186 -22.27 3.56 -22.66
CA PHE A 186 -23.05 4.32 -23.67
C PHE A 186 -23.14 5.82 -23.37
N GLY A 187 -22.96 6.21 -22.10
CA GLY A 187 -22.97 7.60 -21.62
C GLY A 187 -21.61 8.29 -21.63
N VAL A 188 -20.56 7.61 -22.11
CA VAL A 188 -19.22 8.21 -22.20
C VAL A 188 -19.19 9.29 -23.26
N THR A 189 -18.82 10.51 -22.86
CA THR A 189 -18.78 11.68 -23.73
C THR A 189 -17.40 12.25 -23.97
N TYR A 190 -16.43 11.89 -23.16
CA TYR A 190 -15.02 12.20 -23.35
C TYR A 190 -14.14 11.21 -22.58
N MET A 191 -12.85 11.21 -22.88
CA MET A 191 -11.81 10.50 -22.13
C MET A 191 -10.84 11.48 -21.51
N VAL A 192 -10.19 11.06 -20.45
CA VAL A 192 -9.12 11.82 -19.80
C VAL A 192 -7.90 10.93 -19.60
N VAL A 193 -6.74 11.44 -19.96
CA VAL A 193 -5.45 10.80 -19.71
C VAL A 193 -4.64 11.62 -18.70
N SER A 194 -3.77 10.93 -17.95
CA SER A 194 -2.80 11.55 -17.05
C SER A 194 -1.81 12.42 -17.83
N PRO A 195 -1.30 13.51 -17.24
CA PRO A 195 -0.21 14.30 -17.84
C PRO A 195 1.05 13.49 -18.18
N GLU A 196 1.27 12.38 -17.48
CA GLU A 196 2.42 11.49 -17.68
C GLU A 196 2.13 10.31 -18.64
N HIS A 197 0.93 10.25 -19.24
CA HIS A 197 0.55 9.12 -20.08
C HIS A 197 1.43 9.02 -21.34
N PRO A 198 2.00 7.83 -21.66
CA PRO A 198 2.94 7.65 -22.78
C PRO A 198 2.37 8.01 -24.16
N VAL A 199 1.06 7.95 -24.32
CA VAL A 199 0.37 8.31 -25.56
C VAL A 199 0.65 9.74 -26.01
N LEU A 200 0.87 10.65 -25.05
CA LEU A 200 1.18 12.07 -25.35
C LEU A 200 2.51 12.20 -26.08
N ASP A 201 3.56 11.57 -25.57
CA ASP A 201 4.88 11.62 -26.19
C ASP A 201 4.93 10.84 -27.51
N LYS A 202 4.17 9.73 -27.59
CA LYS A 202 4.09 8.91 -28.81
C LYS A 202 3.49 9.64 -30.00
N TYR A 203 2.48 10.49 -29.75
CA TYR A 203 1.76 11.22 -30.81
C TYR A 203 1.99 12.74 -30.77
N LYS A 204 3.06 13.20 -30.14
CA LYS A 204 3.38 14.63 -29.98
C LYS A 204 3.36 15.43 -31.29
N ASP A 205 3.81 14.85 -32.39
CA ASP A 205 3.90 15.51 -33.71
C ASP A 205 2.53 15.65 -34.39
N GLU A 206 1.50 14.96 -33.89
CA GLU A 206 0.12 15.03 -34.39
C GLU A 206 -0.77 15.91 -33.50
N ILE A 207 -0.32 16.24 -32.29
CA ILE A 207 -1.03 17.10 -31.34
C ILE A 207 -0.81 18.55 -31.73
N LYS A 208 -1.87 19.20 -32.21
CA LYS A 208 -1.79 20.57 -32.75
C LYS A 208 -1.49 21.63 -31.69
N ASN A 209 -1.88 21.38 -30.45
CA ASN A 209 -1.66 22.27 -29.29
C ASN A 209 -0.64 21.68 -28.30
N TRP A 210 0.46 21.11 -28.82
CA TRP A 210 1.49 20.46 -27.99
C TRP A 210 2.06 21.37 -26.91
N ASP A 211 2.26 22.66 -27.20
CA ASP A 211 2.81 23.61 -26.22
C ASP A 211 1.90 23.79 -25.01
N ASP A 212 0.56 23.78 -25.20
CA ASP A 212 -0.42 23.83 -24.11
C ASP A 212 -0.33 22.56 -23.24
N ILE A 213 -0.13 21.40 -23.87
CA ILE A 213 0.02 20.12 -23.17
C ILE A 213 1.30 20.14 -22.34
N VAL A 214 2.43 20.63 -22.89
CA VAL A 214 3.70 20.73 -22.16
C VAL A 214 3.55 21.66 -20.95
N ALA A 215 2.98 22.85 -21.14
CA ALA A 215 2.75 23.80 -20.05
C ALA A 215 1.87 23.19 -18.94
N TYR A 216 0.86 22.42 -19.31
CA TYR A 216 -0.02 21.74 -18.36
C TYR A 216 0.71 20.63 -17.59
N ARG A 217 1.56 19.84 -18.28
CA ARG A 217 2.42 18.81 -17.65
C ARG A 217 3.36 19.41 -16.62
N GLU A 218 4.00 20.53 -16.94
CA GLU A 218 4.90 21.25 -16.02
C GLU A 218 4.16 21.78 -14.77
N MET A 219 2.94 22.26 -14.94
CA MET A 219 2.08 22.67 -13.82
C MET A 219 1.70 21.48 -12.95
N ALA A 220 1.26 20.39 -13.56
CA ALA A 220 0.83 19.19 -12.85
C ALA A 220 1.97 18.50 -12.10
N ALA A 221 3.20 18.51 -12.65
CA ALA A 221 4.39 17.94 -12.03
C ALA A 221 4.80 18.62 -10.71
N LYS A 222 4.34 19.84 -10.46
CA LYS A 222 4.59 20.58 -9.21
C LYS A 222 3.65 20.18 -8.08
N LYS A 223 2.59 19.42 -8.37
CA LYS A 223 1.57 19.00 -7.41
C LYS A 223 1.83 17.56 -6.96
N SER A 224 1.63 17.30 -5.69
CA SER A 224 1.56 15.93 -5.15
C SER A 224 0.29 15.20 -5.62
N ASP A 225 0.29 13.86 -5.56
CA ASP A 225 -0.90 13.07 -5.89
C ASP A 225 -2.12 13.49 -5.02
N PHE A 226 -1.87 13.84 -3.75
CA PHE A 226 -2.90 14.30 -2.82
C PHE A 226 -3.52 15.64 -3.24
N GLU A 227 -2.69 16.61 -3.64
CA GLU A 227 -3.17 17.91 -4.15
C GLU A 227 -3.95 17.77 -5.43
N ARG A 228 -3.56 16.80 -6.30
CA ARG A 228 -4.23 16.52 -7.56
C ARG A 228 -5.61 15.88 -7.38
N THR A 229 -5.81 15.05 -6.36
CA THR A 229 -7.05 14.27 -6.17
C THR A 229 -7.96 14.80 -5.08
N GLU A 230 -7.44 15.15 -3.90
CA GLU A 230 -8.25 15.47 -2.73
C GLU A 230 -8.41 16.98 -2.49
N LEU A 231 -7.38 17.78 -2.80
CA LEU A 231 -7.41 19.23 -2.57
C LEU A 231 -7.88 20.05 -3.78
N ALA A 232 -7.96 19.44 -4.98
CA ALA A 232 -8.33 20.14 -6.19
C ALA A 232 -9.83 20.50 -6.19
N LYS A 233 -10.14 21.74 -5.77
CA LYS A 233 -11.50 22.28 -5.85
C LYS A 233 -11.90 22.65 -7.28
N ASP A 234 -10.93 23.11 -8.09
CA ASP A 234 -11.16 23.51 -9.48
C ASP A 234 -10.72 22.42 -10.44
N LYS A 235 -11.62 21.97 -11.31
CA LYS A 235 -11.28 21.06 -12.39
C LYS A 235 -10.49 21.79 -13.47
N THR A 236 -9.31 21.28 -13.79
CA THR A 236 -8.42 21.80 -14.86
C THR A 236 -8.14 20.73 -15.88
N GLY A 237 -7.88 21.12 -17.11
CA GLY A 237 -7.54 20.17 -18.17
C GLY A 237 -7.34 20.88 -19.51
N VAL A 238 -6.69 20.17 -20.44
CA VAL A 238 -6.43 20.63 -21.80
C VAL A 238 -6.97 19.58 -22.77
N CYS A 239 -7.83 19.99 -23.71
CA CYS A 239 -8.29 19.12 -24.80
C CYS A 239 -7.14 18.86 -25.77
N ILE A 240 -6.89 17.61 -26.11
CA ILE A 240 -5.87 17.25 -27.09
C ILE A 240 -6.42 17.50 -28.49
N GLN A 241 -5.90 18.51 -29.18
CA GLN A 241 -6.31 18.80 -30.55
C GLN A 241 -5.59 17.89 -31.55
N GLY A 242 -6.37 17.11 -32.32
CA GLY A 242 -5.84 16.17 -33.31
C GLY A 242 -5.86 14.70 -32.89
N LEU A 243 -6.21 14.40 -31.63
CA LEU A 243 -6.47 13.04 -31.18
C LEU A 243 -7.87 12.93 -30.59
N THR A 244 -8.58 11.90 -31.02
CA THR A 244 -9.89 11.50 -30.50
C THR A 244 -9.88 9.99 -30.23
N ALA A 245 -10.84 9.50 -29.48
CA ALA A 245 -11.00 8.07 -29.22
C ALA A 245 -12.38 7.59 -29.68
N THR A 246 -12.45 6.34 -30.10
CA THR A 246 -13.70 5.70 -30.49
C THR A 246 -14.25 4.88 -29.32
N ASN A 247 -15.48 5.18 -28.92
CA ASN A 247 -16.17 4.41 -27.90
C ASN A 247 -16.50 3.00 -28.45
N PRO A 248 -16.01 1.92 -27.80
CA PRO A 248 -16.08 0.57 -28.36
C PRO A 248 -17.49 -0.03 -28.41
N VAL A 249 -18.47 0.52 -27.67
CA VAL A 249 -19.84 -0.04 -27.62
C VAL A 249 -20.82 0.61 -28.62
N ASN A 250 -20.54 1.86 -29.02
CA ASN A 250 -21.46 2.60 -29.94
C ASN A 250 -20.75 3.21 -31.16
N GLY A 251 -19.44 3.08 -31.26
CA GLY A 251 -18.63 3.60 -32.37
C GLY A 251 -18.52 5.12 -32.45
N LYS A 252 -19.00 5.85 -31.44
CA LYS A 252 -18.96 7.32 -31.44
C LYS A 252 -17.52 7.79 -31.16
N GLU A 253 -17.12 8.81 -31.88
CA GLU A 253 -15.89 9.51 -31.68
C GLU A 253 -16.04 10.53 -30.54
N ILE A 254 -15.12 10.51 -29.59
CA ILE A 254 -15.12 11.35 -28.39
C ILE A 254 -13.76 12.03 -28.19
N PRO A 255 -13.73 13.28 -27.65
CA PRO A 255 -12.49 13.98 -27.38
C PRO A 255 -11.69 13.33 -26.27
N VAL A 256 -10.36 13.48 -26.35
CA VAL A 256 -9.42 13.08 -25.32
C VAL A 256 -8.83 14.33 -24.66
N TRP A 257 -8.84 14.34 -23.34
CA TRP A 257 -8.34 15.44 -22.51
C TRP A 257 -7.13 15.00 -21.71
N VAL A 258 -6.28 15.94 -21.34
CA VAL A 258 -5.25 15.77 -20.31
C VAL A 258 -5.70 16.47 -19.05
N SER A 259 -5.72 15.78 -17.91
CA SER A 259 -6.05 16.40 -16.63
C SER A 259 -5.26 15.78 -15.48
N ASP A 260 -4.92 16.61 -14.50
CA ASP A 260 -4.08 16.25 -13.37
C ASP A 260 -4.77 15.37 -12.32
N TYR A 261 -6.10 15.27 -12.32
CA TYR A 261 -6.81 14.37 -11.42
C TYR A 261 -6.72 12.88 -11.82
N VAL A 262 -6.22 12.59 -13.02
CA VAL A 262 -5.91 11.22 -13.47
C VAL A 262 -4.45 10.91 -13.16
N LEU A 263 -4.20 9.79 -12.48
CA LEU A 263 -2.87 9.40 -12.03
C LEU A 263 -2.39 8.14 -12.76
N MET A 264 -1.11 8.13 -13.18
CA MET A 264 -0.46 6.91 -13.69
C MET A 264 -0.26 5.84 -12.61
N THR A 265 -0.24 6.25 -11.35
CA THR A 265 -0.06 5.34 -10.20
C THR A 265 -1.34 4.61 -9.81
N TYR A 266 -2.48 4.98 -10.36
CA TYR A 266 -3.78 4.36 -10.11
C TYR A 266 -4.46 3.97 -11.41
N GLY A 267 -4.62 2.66 -11.64
CA GLY A 267 -5.22 2.13 -12.86
C GLY A 267 -4.27 2.17 -14.07
N THR A 268 -4.77 2.63 -15.19
CA THR A 268 -4.07 2.63 -16.49
C THR A 268 -3.53 4.00 -16.89
N GLY A 269 -3.76 5.04 -16.08
CA GLY A 269 -3.46 6.43 -16.45
C GLY A 269 -4.44 7.03 -17.45
N ALA A 270 -5.54 6.34 -17.77
CA ALA A 270 -6.64 6.80 -18.59
C ALA A 270 -7.98 6.46 -17.95
N ILE A 271 -8.98 7.31 -18.11
CA ILE A 271 -10.35 7.08 -17.66
C ILE A 271 -11.35 7.44 -18.75
N MET A 272 -12.49 6.79 -18.73
CA MET A 272 -13.71 7.24 -19.41
C MET A 272 -14.48 8.18 -18.51
N ALA A 273 -15.16 9.17 -19.07
CA ALA A 273 -15.98 10.12 -18.33
C ALA A 273 -17.46 9.99 -18.67
N VAL A 274 -18.28 9.87 -17.62
CA VAL A 274 -19.74 9.74 -17.70
C VAL A 274 -20.42 10.83 -16.88
N PRO A 275 -20.54 12.04 -17.42
CA PRO A 275 -21.00 13.22 -16.68
C PRO A 275 -22.37 13.08 -16.02
N ALA A 276 -23.28 12.30 -16.59
CA ALA A 276 -24.61 12.12 -16.01
C ALA A 276 -24.59 11.41 -14.64
N HIS A 277 -23.55 10.59 -14.36
CA HIS A 277 -23.54 9.66 -13.22
C HIS A 277 -22.25 9.68 -12.39
N ASP A 278 -21.35 10.63 -12.62
CA ASP A 278 -20.16 10.90 -11.81
C ASP A 278 -20.02 12.41 -11.56
N GLU A 279 -19.89 12.81 -10.30
CA GLU A 279 -19.87 14.22 -9.90
C GLU A 279 -18.65 14.97 -10.46
N ARG A 280 -17.48 14.33 -10.50
CA ARG A 280 -16.25 14.94 -11.03
C ARG A 280 -16.35 15.15 -12.54
N ASP A 281 -16.91 14.17 -13.23
CA ASP A 281 -17.12 14.23 -14.66
C ASP A 281 -18.20 15.26 -15.02
N TRP A 282 -19.25 15.38 -14.20
CA TRP A 282 -20.29 16.39 -14.37
C TRP A 282 -19.74 17.82 -14.22
N GLU A 283 -18.98 18.08 -13.16
CA GLU A 283 -18.34 19.38 -12.93
C GLU A 283 -17.39 19.74 -14.07
N PHE A 284 -16.60 18.78 -14.55
CA PHE A 284 -15.72 18.97 -15.69
C PHE A 284 -16.51 19.24 -16.98
N ALA A 285 -17.54 18.46 -17.25
CA ALA A 285 -18.39 18.63 -18.43
C ALA A 285 -19.08 19.99 -18.43
N LYS A 286 -19.61 20.44 -17.29
CA LYS A 286 -20.22 21.78 -17.16
C LYS A 286 -19.22 22.90 -17.42
N LYS A 287 -17.99 22.76 -16.88
CA LYS A 287 -16.95 23.76 -17.05
C LYS A 287 -16.48 23.90 -18.49
N PHE A 288 -16.34 22.78 -19.21
CA PHE A 288 -15.78 22.75 -20.56
C PHE A 288 -16.81 22.56 -21.68
N GLY A 289 -18.10 22.54 -21.34
CA GLY A 289 -19.20 22.46 -22.33
C GLY A 289 -19.32 21.08 -23.01
N MET A 290 -18.97 19.99 -22.28
CA MET A 290 -19.12 18.63 -22.79
C MET A 290 -20.55 18.15 -22.69
N PRO A 291 -21.03 17.27 -23.62
CA PRO A 291 -22.35 16.68 -23.54
C PRO A 291 -22.57 15.84 -22.29
N ILE A 292 -23.77 15.87 -21.72
CA ILE A 292 -24.20 15.05 -20.59
C ILE A 292 -25.33 14.13 -21.10
N ILE A 293 -25.09 12.81 -21.06
CA ILE A 293 -26.02 11.81 -21.58
C ILE A 293 -26.49 10.91 -20.44
N GLU A 294 -27.77 10.99 -20.10
CA GLU A 294 -28.39 10.09 -19.14
C GLU A 294 -28.44 8.67 -19.70
N VAL A 295 -27.89 7.71 -18.93
CA VAL A 295 -27.91 6.27 -19.27
C VAL A 295 -28.52 5.41 -18.16
N VAL A 296 -28.81 5.98 -17.00
CA VAL A 296 -29.57 5.36 -15.93
C VAL A 296 -30.70 6.28 -15.53
N ALA A 297 -31.95 5.86 -15.81
CA ALA A 297 -33.15 6.62 -15.48
C ALA A 297 -33.43 6.54 -13.95
N GLY A 298 -34.11 7.58 -13.46
CA GLY A 298 -34.53 7.68 -12.05
C GLY A 298 -34.17 9.01 -11.41
N SER A 299 -33.45 9.88 -12.09
CA SER A 299 -33.16 11.23 -11.61
C SER A 299 -34.42 12.03 -11.35
N PRO A 300 -34.56 12.71 -10.21
CA PRO A 300 -35.72 13.58 -9.94
C PRO A 300 -35.68 14.89 -10.72
N VAL A 301 -34.53 15.26 -11.29
CA VAL A 301 -34.34 16.46 -12.14
C VAL A 301 -33.52 16.09 -13.37
N SER A 302 -33.42 16.97 -14.34
CA SER A 302 -32.60 16.75 -15.53
C SER A 302 -31.11 16.56 -15.12
N VAL A 303 -30.43 15.59 -15.73
CA VAL A 303 -28.98 15.39 -15.53
C VAL A 303 -28.13 16.59 -15.99
N GLU A 304 -28.72 17.48 -16.79
CA GLU A 304 -28.15 18.77 -17.14
C GLU A 304 -28.15 19.76 -15.95
N GLU A 305 -29.11 19.64 -15.03
CA GLU A 305 -29.28 20.52 -13.88
C GLU A 305 -28.50 20.01 -12.68
N ALA A 306 -28.50 18.68 -12.47
CA ALA A 306 -27.75 18.02 -11.38
C ALA A 306 -27.31 16.61 -11.77
N VAL A 307 -26.14 16.22 -11.27
CA VAL A 307 -25.63 14.85 -11.43
C VAL A 307 -26.54 13.85 -10.71
N TYR A 308 -26.74 12.67 -11.33
CA TYR A 308 -27.48 11.56 -10.72
C TYR A 308 -26.54 10.40 -10.37
N THR A 309 -26.14 10.31 -9.12
CA THR A 309 -25.16 9.33 -8.62
C THR A 309 -25.78 8.15 -7.87
N ASP A 310 -26.99 8.30 -7.34
CA ASP A 310 -27.73 7.22 -6.65
C ASP A 310 -28.47 6.33 -7.64
N VAL A 311 -27.71 5.53 -8.35
CA VAL A 311 -28.19 4.75 -9.51
C VAL A 311 -28.31 3.25 -9.23
N ALA A 312 -28.16 2.80 -7.98
CA ALA A 312 -28.12 1.37 -7.65
C ALA A 312 -29.38 0.61 -8.11
N ASP A 313 -30.56 1.22 -7.94
CA ASP A 313 -31.86 0.66 -8.30
C ASP A 313 -32.40 1.22 -9.62
N GLY A 314 -31.56 1.92 -10.40
CA GLY A 314 -31.94 2.53 -11.66
C GLY A 314 -32.15 1.55 -12.80
N THR A 315 -32.79 2.02 -13.85
CA THR A 315 -33.02 1.27 -15.10
C THR A 315 -32.27 1.92 -16.26
N LEU A 316 -31.56 1.09 -17.06
CA LEU A 316 -30.79 1.58 -18.21
C LEU A 316 -31.65 2.17 -19.29
N VAL A 317 -31.24 3.36 -19.80
CA VAL A 317 -31.81 4.08 -20.92
C VAL A 317 -30.71 4.56 -21.86
N ASN A 318 -31.00 4.91 -23.09
CA ASN A 318 -30.04 5.40 -24.09
C ASN A 318 -28.78 4.49 -24.25
N SER A 319 -28.95 3.20 -23.99
CA SER A 319 -27.86 2.21 -23.84
C SER A 319 -28.07 0.97 -24.72
N ASP A 320 -28.75 1.15 -25.87
CA ASP A 320 -28.98 0.10 -26.88
C ASP A 320 -29.50 -1.21 -26.29
N PHE A 321 -28.73 -2.30 -26.42
CA PHE A 321 -29.11 -3.64 -25.93
C PHE A 321 -29.18 -3.76 -24.40
N LEU A 322 -28.78 -2.73 -23.63
CA LEU A 322 -28.93 -2.66 -22.19
C LEU A 322 -30.19 -1.96 -21.73
N ASN A 323 -30.93 -1.31 -22.64
CA ASN A 323 -32.16 -0.57 -22.30
C ASN A 323 -33.19 -1.44 -21.59
N GLY A 324 -33.77 -0.92 -20.50
CA GLY A 324 -34.77 -1.59 -19.70
C GLY A 324 -34.23 -2.58 -18.66
N LEU A 325 -32.93 -2.84 -18.62
CA LEU A 325 -32.30 -3.68 -17.62
C LEU A 325 -32.03 -2.90 -16.32
N SER A 326 -32.06 -3.58 -15.21
CA SER A 326 -31.50 -3.06 -13.95
C SER A 326 -29.98 -2.85 -14.09
N VAL A 327 -29.40 -1.99 -13.25
CA VAL A 327 -27.94 -1.74 -13.23
C VAL A 327 -27.14 -3.02 -13.01
N ALA A 328 -27.63 -3.94 -12.16
CA ALA A 328 -26.96 -5.22 -11.90
C ALA A 328 -26.94 -6.13 -13.13
N GLU A 329 -28.09 -6.30 -13.80
CA GLU A 329 -28.20 -7.10 -15.03
C GLU A 329 -27.38 -6.49 -16.18
N ALA A 330 -27.40 -5.16 -16.30
CA ALA A 330 -26.63 -4.45 -17.31
C ALA A 330 -25.12 -4.63 -17.13
N LYS A 331 -24.62 -4.58 -15.89
CA LYS A 331 -23.20 -4.85 -15.60
C LYS A 331 -22.77 -6.24 -16.07
N GLU A 332 -23.54 -7.26 -15.74
CA GLU A 332 -23.22 -8.63 -16.19
C GLU A 332 -23.28 -8.76 -17.71
N LYS A 333 -24.31 -8.22 -18.32
CA LYS A 333 -24.50 -8.31 -19.77
C LYS A 333 -23.42 -7.58 -20.56
N ILE A 334 -23.05 -6.37 -20.12
CA ILE A 334 -21.99 -5.59 -20.80
C ILE A 334 -20.62 -6.24 -20.61
N MET A 335 -20.30 -6.80 -19.43
CA MET A 335 -19.04 -7.49 -19.20
C MET A 335 -18.91 -8.71 -20.11
N ASN A 336 -19.98 -9.52 -20.28
CA ASN A 336 -20.00 -10.63 -21.24
C ASN A 336 -19.77 -10.12 -22.67
N TYR A 337 -20.45 -9.05 -23.07
CA TYR A 337 -20.28 -8.46 -24.40
C TYR A 337 -18.84 -7.99 -24.67
N LEU A 338 -18.21 -7.33 -23.69
CA LEU A 338 -16.83 -6.85 -23.82
C LEU A 338 -15.84 -8.00 -24.01
N GLU A 339 -16.02 -9.11 -23.26
CA GLU A 339 -15.20 -10.32 -23.36
C GLU A 339 -15.42 -11.02 -24.71
N GLU A 340 -16.68 -11.22 -25.13
CA GLU A 340 -17.02 -11.86 -26.42
C GLU A 340 -16.47 -11.08 -27.62
N LYS A 341 -16.46 -9.75 -27.55
CA LYS A 341 -15.93 -8.89 -28.61
C LYS A 341 -14.41 -8.69 -28.53
N GLY A 342 -13.75 -9.13 -27.47
CA GLY A 342 -12.31 -8.93 -27.27
C GLY A 342 -11.90 -7.46 -27.11
N ILE A 343 -12.80 -6.62 -26.61
CA ILE A 343 -12.61 -5.17 -26.39
C ILE A 343 -12.51 -4.81 -24.91
N GLY A 344 -12.56 -5.83 -24.04
CA GLY A 344 -12.41 -5.66 -22.59
C GLY A 344 -12.51 -6.98 -21.86
N ASN A 345 -12.26 -6.95 -20.57
CA ASN A 345 -12.31 -8.12 -19.69
C ASN A 345 -12.70 -7.71 -18.26
N ARG A 346 -13.30 -8.65 -17.53
CA ARG A 346 -13.53 -8.47 -16.10
C ARG A 346 -12.23 -8.29 -15.36
N LYS A 347 -12.21 -7.40 -14.38
CA LYS A 347 -11.04 -7.12 -13.56
C LYS A 347 -11.43 -6.84 -12.12
N THR A 348 -10.70 -7.45 -11.21
CA THR A 348 -10.71 -7.08 -9.80
C THR A 348 -9.50 -6.22 -9.50
N ASN A 349 -9.72 -5.06 -8.91
CA ASN A 349 -8.68 -4.14 -8.47
C ASN A 349 -8.77 -3.92 -6.95
N TYR A 350 -7.66 -3.49 -6.37
CA TYR A 350 -7.54 -3.15 -4.96
C TYR A 350 -6.95 -1.74 -4.82
N LYS A 351 -7.41 -0.97 -3.83
CA LYS A 351 -6.74 0.27 -3.42
C LYS A 351 -5.45 -0.01 -2.68
N LEU A 352 -5.41 -1.13 -1.95
CA LEU A 352 -4.22 -1.62 -1.26
C LEU A 352 -3.05 -1.73 -2.24
N ARG A 353 -1.89 -1.25 -1.81
CA ARG A 353 -0.63 -1.36 -2.55
C ARG A 353 0.36 -2.21 -1.77
N ASP A 354 1.39 -2.70 -2.45
CA ASP A 354 2.46 -3.43 -1.79
C ASP A 354 3.11 -2.55 -0.72
N TRP A 355 3.50 -3.18 0.35
CA TRP A 355 4.04 -2.51 1.53
C TRP A 355 5.48 -2.08 1.29
N VAL A 356 5.78 -0.77 1.35
CA VAL A 356 7.14 -0.21 1.32
C VAL A 356 7.86 -0.63 2.60
N PHE A 357 8.78 -1.58 2.48
CA PHE A 357 9.27 -2.33 3.63
C PHE A 357 10.66 -1.90 4.09
N SER A 358 11.48 -1.27 3.29
CA SER A 358 12.83 -0.85 3.72
C SER A 358 12.88 0.61 4.20
N ARG A 359 13.84 0.88 5.11
CA ARG A 359 14.12 2.20 5.68
C ARG A 359 15.60 2.52 5.56
N GLN A 360 15.91 3.75 5.15
CA GLN A 360 17.27 4.26 5.01
C GLN A 360 17.74 4.84 6.34
N ARG A 361 17.69 4.00 7.38
CA ARG A 361 18.02 4.36 8.77
C ARG A 361 18.85 3.27 9.42
N TYR A 362 19.60 3.66 10.48
CA TYR A 362 20.44 2.74 11.24
C TYR A 362 19.64 1.88 12.22
N TRP A 363 18.73 2.50 13.01
CA TRP A 363 18.05 1.82 14.12
C TRP A 363 16.82 1.04 13.64
N GLY A 364 17.06 -0.13 13.11
CA GLY A 364 16.06 -1.08 12.61
C GLY A 364 16.68 -2.47 12.43
N GLU A 365 15.85 -3.48 12.23
CA GLU A 365 16.32 -4.84 11.97
C GLU A 365 17.03 -4.90 10.61
N PRO A 366 18.30 -5.39 10.54
CA PRO A 366 19.01 -5.55 9.27
C PRO A 366 18.27 -6.53 8.34
N ILE A 367 18.21 -6.19 7.05
CA ILE A 367 17.63 -7.07 6.03
C ILE A 367 18.68 -8.13 5.66
N PRO A 368 18.40 -9.44 5.83
CA PRO A 368 19.39 -10.51 5.70
C PRO A 368 19.62 -10.92 4.22
N ILE A 369 19.96 -9.94 3.39
CA ILE A 369 20.22 -10.10 1.94
C ILE A 369 21.59 -9.56 1.59
N VAL A 370 22.21 -10.20 0.61
CA VAL A 370 23.48 -9.80 0.04
C VAL A 370 23.29 -9.45 -1.45
N HIS A 371 23.89 -8.35 -1.87
CA HIS A 371 23.93 -7.92 -3.28
C HIS A 371 25.21 -8.43 -3.94
N CYS A 372 25.08 -9.28 -4.94
CA CYS A 372 26.17 -9.83 -5.73
C CYS A 372 25.99 -9.43 -7.19
N ASP A 373 27.03 -8.89 -7.81
CA ASP A 373 26.97 -8.47 -9.22
C ASP A 373 26.67 -9.66 -10.17
N LYS A 374 27.08 -10.87 -9.78
CA LYS A 374 26.85 -12.09 -10.57
C LYS A 374 25.52 -12.77 -10.28
N CYS A 375 25.11 -12.81 -8.99
CA CYS A 375 23.97 -13.63 -8.54
C CYS A 375 22.72 -12.79 -8.22
N GLY A 376 22.83 -11.45 -8.23
CA GLY A 376 21.73 -10.55 -7.82
C GLY A 376 21.55 -10.52 -6.29
N TYR A 377 20.30 -10.51 -5.85
CA TYR A 377 19.93 -10.52 -4.44
C TYR A 377 19.97 -11.96 -3.91
N VAL A 378 20.84 -12.22 -2.94
CA VAL A 378 21.08 -13.55 -2.38
C VAL A 378 20.76 -13.52 -0.88
N PRO A 379 19.87 -14.40 -0.39
CA PRO A 379 19.63 -14.51 1.05
C PRO A 379 20.86 -15.09 1.74
N ILE A 380 21.16 -14.62 2.97
CA ILE A 380 22.15 -15.27 3.83
C ILE A 380 21.60 -16.61 4.30
N ASP A 381 22.47 -17.50 4.75
CA ASP A 381 22.05 -18.78 5.33
C ASP A 381 21.30 -18.56 6.65
N GLU A 382 20.24 -19.35 6.88
CA GLU A 382 19.45 -19.24 8.11
C GLU A 382 20.27 -19.51 9.36
N SER A 383 21.35 -20.28 9.27
CA SER A 383 22.30 -20.55 10.38
C SER A 383 23.17 -19.35 10.74
N GLU A 384 23.26 -18.33 9.89
CA GLU A 384 23.99 -17.09 10.13
C GLU A 384 23.13 -16.02 10.83
N LEU A 385 21.84 -16.30 11.04
CA LEU A 385 20.96 -15.39 11.78
C LEU A 385 21.26 -15.43 13.29
N PRO A 386 21.12 -14.31 13.99
CA PRO A 386 20.73 -13.00 13.50
C PRO A 386 21.89 -12.22 12.87
N LEU A 387 21.65 -11.60 11.72
CA LEU A 387 22.53 -10.56 11.19
C LEU A 387 22.42 -9.33 12.09
N GLN A 388 23.47 -9.01 12.83
CA GLN A 388 23.44 -7.92 13.80
C GLN A 388 23.88 -6.59 13.21
N LEU A 389 23.31 -5.49 13.78
CA LEU A 389 23.78 -4.14 13.49
C LEU A 389 25.21 -3.96 14.00
N PRO A 390 26.09 -3.29 13.24
CA PRO A 390 27.42 -2.93 13.75
C PRO A 390 27.30 -1.85 14.82
N ASP A 391 28.11 -1.93 15.87
CA ASP A 391 28.24 -0.82 16.82
C ASP A 391 29.00 0.34 16.14
N VAL A 392 28.41 1.54 16.15
CA VAL A 392 28.94 2.71 15.42
C VAL A 392 28.88 3.98 16.26
N GLU A 393 29.86 4.86 16.05
CA GLU A 393 29.90 6.17 16.69
C GLU A 393 28.99 7.20 16.02
N SER A 394 28.76 7.06 14.69
CA SER A 394 27.93 7.98 13.91
C SER A 394 26.98 7.23 12.96
N TYR A 395 25.72 7.64 12.97
CA TYR A 395 24.65 7.05 12.16
C TYR A 395 23.68 8.14 11.62
N MET A 396 24.24 9.32 11.30
CA MET A 396 23.44 10.44 10.79
C MET A 396 22.81 10.11 9.44
N PRO A 397 21.50 10.40 9.25
CA PRO A 397 20.83 10.23 7.96
C PRO A 397 21.49 11.10 6.88
N THR A 398 21.61 10.56 5.67
CA THR A 398 22.23 11.27 4.54
C THR A 398 21.20 12.07 3.75
N ASP A 399 21.63 13.18 3.15
CA ASP A 399 20.77 14.00 2.26
C ASP A 399 20.49 13.30 0.92
N THR A 400 21.38 12.38 0.51
CA THR A 400 21.20 11.55 -0.69
C THR A 400 20.10 10.51 -0.50
N GLY A 401 19.75 10.20 0.77
CA GLY A 401 18.81 9.18 1.15
C GLY A 401 19.38 7.76 1.06
N GLU A 402 20.70 7.62 1.15
CA GLU A 402 21.36 6.35 1.42
C GLU A 402 21.34 6.07 2.93
N SER A 403 21.28 4.79 3.29
CA SER A 403 21.36 4.38 4.68
C SER A 403 22.72 4.74 5.29
N PRO A 404 22.77 5.19 6.55
CA PRO A 404 24.04 5.37 7.27
C PRO A 404 24.93 4.12 7.27
N LEU A 405 24.32 2.93 7.21
CA LEU A 405 25.05 1.65 7.12
C LEU A 405 25.91 1.54 5.86
N ALA A 406 25.54 2.20 4.77
CA ALA A 406 26.32 2.17 3.52
C ALA A 406 27.76 2.68 3.66
N ALA A 407 27.99 3.58 4.62
CA ALA A 407 29.33 4.11 4.92
C ALA A 407 30.21 3.15 5.73
N MET A 408 29.66 2.06 6.28
CA MET A 408 30.34 1.11 7.15
C MET A 408 30.96 -0.04 6.34
N THR A 409 32.01 0.28 5.60
CA THR A 409 32.61 -0.62 4.60
C THR A 409 32.97 -1.99 5.13
N ASP A 410 33.47 -2.08 6.38
CA ASP A 410 33.87 -3.35 7.01
C ASP A 410 32.67 -4.25 7.28
N TRP A 411 31.51 -3.67 7.59
CA TRP A 411 30.29 -4.42 7.78
C TRP A 411 29.59 -4.71 6.45
N VAL A 412 29.60 -3.76 5.50
CA VAL A 412 28.92 -3.88 4.21
C VAL A 412 29.58 -4.93 3.32
N ASN A 413 30.92 -4.93 3.21
CA ASN A 413 31.63 -5.84 2.33
C ASN A 413 31.61 -7.27 2.89
N THR A 414 31.23 -8.21 2.03
CA THR A 414 31.11 -9.64 2.41
C THR A 414 31.35 -10.53 1.20
N THR A 415 31.19 -11.81 1.37
CA THR A 415 31.23 -12.81 0.28
C THR A 415 29.82 -13.27 -0.05
N CYS A 416 29.56 -13.52 -1.34
CA CYS A 416 28.30 -14.04 -1.80
C CYS A 416 28.08 -15.49 -1.34
N PRO A 417 27.00 -15.80 -0.62
CA PRO A 417 26.73 -17.18 -0.18
C PRO A 417 26.54 -18.17 -1.34
N CYS A 418 26.15 -17.67 -2.53
CA CYS A 418 25.90 -18.51 -3.70
C CYS A 418 27.17 -18.83 -4.50
N CYS A 419 28.01 -17.83 -4.81
CA CYS A 419 29.15 -18.03 -5.71
C CYS A 419 30.53 -17.82 -5.06
N GLY A 420 30.57 -17.41 -3.77
CA GLY A 420 31.82 -17.15 -3.03
C GLY A 420 32.57 -15.87 -3.48
N GLY A 421 32.04 -15.14 -4.46
CA GLY A 421 32.64 -13.88 -4.94
C GLY A 421 32.36 -12.70 -4.04
N PRO A 422 33.00 -11.51 -4.32
CA PRO A 422 32.73 -10.29 -3.59
C PRO A 422 31.25 -9.90 -3.64
N ALA A 423 30.72 -9.41 -2.53
CA ALA A 423 29.34 -8.98 -2.43
C ALA A 423 29.18 -7.93 -1.34
N LYS A 424 27.98 -7.32 -1.26
CA LYS A 424 27.65 -6.28 -0.28
C LYS A 424 26.39 -6.65 0.48
N ARG A 425 26.39 -6.49 1.80
CA ARG A 425 25.18 -6.62 2.60
C ARG A 425 24.21 -5.51 2.23
N GLU A 426 22.91 -5.82 2.33
CA GLU A 426 21.86 -4.80 2.27
C GLU A 426 22.05 -3.79 3.39
N THR A 427 21.93 -2.50 3.06
CA THR A 427 22.16 -1.40 3.99
C THR A 427 20.89 -0.75 4.50
N ASP A 428 19.75 -0.99 3.84
CA ASP A 428 18.45 -0.61 4.38
C ASP A 428 18.07 -1.54 5.55
N THR A 429 17.29 -1.01 6.48
CA THR A 429 16.74 -1.79 7.60
C THR A 429 15.22 -1.98 7.41
N MET A 430 14.66 -2.96 8.11
CA MET A 430 13.21 -3.18 8.14
C MET A 430 12.52 -2.04 8.93
N PRO A 431 11.23 -1.76 8.66
CA PRO A 431 10.47 -0.82 9.48
C PRO A 431 10.20 -1.42 10.87
N GLN A 432 9.94 -0.58 11.87
CA GLN A 432 9.54 -1.04 13.21
C GLN A 432 8.33 -2.00 13.17
N TRP A 433 7.47 -1.85 12.18
CA TRP A 433 6.31 -2.72 11.97
C TRP A 433 6.66 -4.17 11.65
N ALA A 434 7.88 -4.45 11.22
CA ALA A 434 8.34 -5.82 10.98
C ALA A 434 8.38 -6.62 12.29
N GLY A 435 9.15 -6.14 13.26
CA GLY A 435 9.24 -6.77 14.57
C GLY A 435 7.91 -6.81 15.30
N SER A 436 7.14 -5.73 15.25
CA SER A 436 5.85 -5.67 15.94
C SER A 436 4.72 -6.46 15.26
N SER A 437 4.90 -6.98 14.05
CA SER A 437 3.83 -7.73 13.37
C SER A 437 3.60 -9.14 13.88
N TRP A 438 4.47 -9.70 14.71
CA TRP A 438 4.38 -11.10 15.14
C TRP A 438 4.62 -11.33 16.64
N TYR A 439 4.82 -10.30 17.45
CA TYR A 439 5.20 -10.39 18.87
C TYR A 439 4.24 -11.25 19.70
N TYR A 440 2.95 -11.25 19.39
CA TYR A 440 1.95 -12.04 20.08
C TYR A 440 2.18 -13.55 19.95
N LEU A 441 2.82 -13.98 18.87
CA LEU A 441 3.28 -15.37 18.72
C LEU A 441 4.46 -15.62 19.66
N ARG A 442 5.44 -14.70 19.71
CA ARG A 442 6.61 -14.83 20.55
C ARG A 442 6.30 -14.88 22.04
N TYR A 443 5.30 -14.13 22.49
CA TYR A 443 4.83 -14.17 23.88
C TYR A 443 4.42 -15.57 24.34
N THR A 444 3.99 -16.43 23.44
CA THR A 444 3.59 -17.81 23.81
C THR A 444 4.80 -18.66 24.22
N ASP A 445 6.00 -18.34 23.68
CA ASP A 445 7.24 -19.12 23.92
C ASP A 445 8.49 -18.24 23.72
N PRO A 446 8.72 -17.23 24.58
CA PRO A 446 9.70 -16.16 24.32
C PRO A 446 11.16 -16.64 24.37
N HIS A 447 11.45 -17.74 25.04
CA HIS A 447 12.81 -18.26 25.22
C HIS A 447 13.15 -19.42 24.26
N ASN A 448 12.31 -19.69 23.28
CA ASN A 448 12.56 -20.74 22.30
C ASN A 448 13.68 -20.33 21.34
N ASP A 449 14.74 -21.09 21.31
CA ASP A 449 15.91 -20.88 20.44
C ASP A 449 15.87 -21.68 19.13
N LYS A 450 14.87 -22.59 18.98
CA LYS A 450 14.73 -23.50 17.82
C LYS A 450 13.65 -23.09 16.86
N ALA A 451 12.68 -22.33 17.32
CA ALA A 451 11.54 -21.84 16.53
C ALA A 451 11.05 -20.49 17.05
N LEU A 452 10.30 -19.76 16.23
CA LEU A 452 9.66 -18.51 16.65
C LEU A 452 8.76 -18.71 17.89
N ALA A 453 8.14 -19.88 18.01
CA ALA A 453 7.46 -20.44 19.16
C ALA A 453 7.18 -21.93 18.89
N SER A 454 7.08 -22.76 19.91
CA SER A 454 6.74 -24.18 19.76
C SER A 454 5.30 -24.38 19.33
N PRO A 455 5.00 -25.41 18.52
CA PRO A 455 3.62 -25.73 18.11
C PRO A 455 2.68 -25.96 19.30
N GLU A 456 3.19 -26.56 20.38
CA GLU A 456 2.44 -26.83 21.61
C GLU A 456 2.03 -25.53 22.30
N ALA A 457 2.96 -24.56 22.44
CA ALA A 457 2.69 -23.26 23.05
C ALA A 457 1.71 -22.45 22.20
N LEU A 458 1.90 -22.43 20.88
CA LEU A 458 0.98 -21.77 19.94
C LEU A 458 -0.43 -22.37 20.03
N LYS A 459 -0.54 -23.70 20.07
CA LYS A 459 -1.84 -24.38 20.16
C LYS A 459 -2.55 -24.12 21.50
N TYR A 460 -1.78 -23.96 22.60
CA TYR A 460 -2.34 -23.73 23.92
C TYR A 460 -2.82 -22.29 24.12
N TRP A 461 -2.03 -21.28 23.67
CA TRP A 461 -2.28 -19.88 23.96
C TRP A 461 -3.05 -19.13 22.86
N LEU A 462 -3.12 -19.67 21.64
CA LEU A 462 -3.85 -19.06 20.55
C LEU A 462 -5.21 -19.74 20.34
N PRO A 463 -6.18 -19.02 19.79
CA PRO A 463 -6.14 -17.60 19.41
C PRO A 463 -6.11 -16.67 20.63
N VAL A 464 -5.62 -15.42 20.42
CA VAL A 464 -5.61 -14.39 21.47
C VAL A 464 -7.06 -14.06 21.86
N ASP A 465 -7.39 -14.07 23.17
CA ASP A 465 -8.74 -13.79 23.66
C ASP A 465 -9.06 -12.29 23.72
N TRP A 466 -8.05 -11.47 23.98
CA TRP A 466 -8.20 -10.03 24.15
C TRP A 466 -7.01 -9.27 23.55
N TYR A 467 -7.30 -8.39 22.61
CA TYR A 467 -6.29 -7.60 21.93
C TYR A 467 -6.69 -6.13 21.96
N ASN A 468 -5.91 -5.30 22.63
CA ASN A 468 -6.24 -3.91 22.89
C ASN A 468 -5.25 -2.96 22.21
N GLY A 469 -5.76 -1.97 21.48
CA GLY A 469 -4.94 -1.00 20.76
C GLY A 469 -5.74 0.19 20.28
N GLY A 470 -5.03 1.22 19.79
CA GLY A 470 -5.64 2.42 19.23
C GLY A 470 -6.24 2.19 17.84
N MET A 471 -7.25 2.96 17.48
CA MET A 471 -7.93 2.87 16.17
C MET A 471 -7.00 3.20 14.99
N GLU A 472 -5.94 3.97 15.20
CA GLU A 472 -4.88 4.25 14.22
C GLU A 472 -4.20 2.97 13.71
N HIS A 473 -4.12 1.93 14.55
CA HIS A 473 -3.51 0.65 14.19
C HIS A 473 -4.38 -0.25 13.32
N THR A 474 -5.62 0.11 13.06
CA THR A 474 -6.56 -0.69 12.25
C THR A 474 -5.99 -1.03 10.88
N THR A 475 -5.39 -0.04 10.20
CA THR A 475 -4.78 -0.18 8.86
C THR A 475 -3.26 -0.22 8.88
N LEU A 476 -2.65 -0.17 10.07
CA LEU A 476 -1.22 -0.31 10.32
C LEU A 476 -0.91 -1.69 10.91
N HIS A 477 -0.67 -1.75 12.23
CA HIS A 477 -0.28 -2.97 12.93
C HIS A 477 -1.23 -4.15 12.70
N LEU A 478 -2.55 -3.96 12.86
CA LEU A 478 -3.52 -5.05 12.69
C LEU A 478 -3.56 -5.61 11.26
N LEU A 479 -3.37 -4.78 10.26
CA LEU A 479 -3.33 -5.22 8.87
C LEU A 479 -2.04 -6.01 8.59
N TYR A 480 -0.89 -5.49 9.02
CA TYR A 480 0.41 -6.13 8.81
C TYR A 480 0.54 -7.44 9.59
N SER A 481 0.11 -7.47 10.85
CA SER A 481 0.12 -8.68 11.68
C SER A 481 -0.77 -9.78 11.10
N ARG A 482 -1.95 -9.43 10.56
CA ARG A 482 -2.82 -10.38 9.88
C ARG A 482 -2.22 -10.90 8.57
N PHE A 483 -1.54 -10.05 7.81
CA PHE A 483 -0.80 -10.49 6.62
C PHE A 483 0.29 -11.50 6.98
N TRP A 484 1.15 -11.17 7.95
CA TRP A 484 2.23 -12.05 8.38
C TRP A 484 1.71 -13.35 8.98
N HIS A 485 0.65 -13.29 9.78
CA HIS A 485 0.04 -14.50 10.36
C HIS A 485 -0.49 -15.46 9.26
N LYS A 486 -1.20 -14.93 8.26
CA LYS A 486 -1.68 -15.73 7.13
C LYS A 486 -0.52 -16.33 6.32
N PHE A 487 0.53 -15.57 6.11
CA PHE A 487 1.74 -16.06 5.47
C PHE A 487 2.40 -17.18 6.27
N LEU A 488 2.58 -16.99 7.58
CA LEU A 488 3.13 -18.02 8.46
C LEU A 488 2.27 -19.29 8.51
N TYR A 489 0.95 -19.14 8.40
CA TYR A 489 0.05 -20.27 8.27
C TYR A 489 0.29 -21.02 6.94
N ASP A 490 0.40 -20.31 5.84
CA ASP A 490 0.70 -20.93 4.53
C ASP A 490 2.07 -21.61 4.51
N GLN A 491 3.02 -21.17 5.36
CA GLN A 491 4.32 -21.82 5.57
C GLN A 491 4.30 -22.98 6.59
N GLY A 492 3.15 -23.25 7.21
CA GLY A 492 3.00 -24.29 8.23
C GLY A 492 3.65 -23.95 9.59
N ALA A 493 4.04 -22.68 9.80
CA ALA A 493 4.70 -22.23 11.04
C ALA A 493 3.69 -21.98 12.17
N VAL A 494 2.43 -21.73 11.84
CA VAL A 494 1.30 -21.58 12.81
C VAL A 494 0.11 -22.41 12.34
N SER A 495 -0.71 -22.88 13.29
CA SER A 495 -1.83 -23.81 13.03
C SER A 495 -3.17 -23.13 12.81
N TYR A 496 -3.26 -21.80 12.99
CA TYR A 496 -4.48 -21.00 12.83
C TYR A 496 -4.30 -19.92 11.79
N THR A 497 -5.38 -19.56 11.08
CA THR A 497 -5.36 -18.59 9.98
C THR A 497 -5.50 -17.13 10.42
N HIS A 498 -5.72 -16.86 11.72
CA HIS A 498 -6.06 -15.52 12.18
C HIS A 498 -5.73 -15.28 13.65
N LEU A 499 -5.46 -14.03 13.93
CA LEU A 499 -5.49 -13.44 15.26
C LEU A 499 -6.98 -13.30 15.67
N ARG A 500 -7.43 -14.10 16.61
CA ARG A 500 -8.76 -13.94 17.18
C ARG A 500 -8.64 -12.97 18.36
N ALA A 501 -9.35 -11.88 18.34
CA ALA A 501 -9.31 -10.92 19.43
C ALA A 501 -10.64 -10.19 19.56
N HIS A 502 -11.10 -10.04 20.78
CA HIS A 502 -12.06 -9.00 21.13
C HIS A 502 -11.32 -7.68 21.24
N GLU A 503 -11.56 -6.78 20.33
CA GLU A 503 -11.08 -5.42 20.47
C GLU A 503 -12.05 -4.62 21.32
N THR A 504 -11.56 -4.01 22.38
CA THR A 504 -12.35 -3.15 23.22
C THR A 504 -12.14 -1.69 22.89
N ARG A 505 -13.16 -0.97 23.12
CA ARG A 505 -13.54 0.44 23.02
C ARG A 505 -12.44 1.48 23.12
#